data_d72f77899a4356d5d264972612259ccd
#
_entry.id   d72f77899a4356d5d264972612259ccd
#
_cell.length_a   1.000
_cell.length_b   1.000
_cell.length_c   1.000
_cell.angle_alpha   90.00
_cell.angle_beta   90.00
_cell.angle_gamma   90.00
#
_symmetry.space_group_name_H-M   'P 1'
#
loop_
_entity.id
_entity.type
_entity.pdbx_description
1 polymer ?
#
loop_
_entity_poly.entity_id
_entity_poly.type
_entity_poly.pdbx_seq_one_letter_code
_entity_poly.pdbx_strand_id
1 'polypeptide(L)'
;MKWILALLTALALPAFAQQKAEKATFAAGCFWCTEEAFEKLPGVVSAVSGYMGGNVRNPSYEQVSSGRTGHAEVVQVSFDPAKVPYEKLLDTFWLNHDPTVTNRQFCDSGSQYRPAIFYHSEEQKRLAEASKAKWEKDKPFRQPILTPIVPASDFWPAEDYHQDYYKKNSLQYKFYVTGCGRYARLDSLWGELRKK
;
A
#
# COMPACT_ATOMS: atom_id res chain seq x y z
N MET A 1 19.91 -21.01 67.79
CA MET A 1 19.09 -21.17 66.61
C MET A 1 19.11 -19.87 65.84
N LYS A 2 19.84 -19.81 64.67
CA LYS A 2 19.96 -18.61 63.84
C LYS A 2 19.04 -18.79 62.64
N TRP A 3 18.03 -17.94 62.54
CA TRP A 3 17.11 -17.92 61.41
C TRP A 3 17.72 -17.08 60.28
N ILE A 4 18.02 -17.69 59.16
CA ILE A 4 18.48 -17.01 57.92
C ILE A 4 17.22 -16.69 57.11
N LEU A 5 16.85 -15.40 57.04
CA LEU A 5 15.84 -14.92 56.09
C LEU A 5 16.47 -14.84 54.68
N ALA A 6 16.04 -15.72 53.79
CA ALA A 6 16.37 -15.61 52.35
C ALA A 6 15.45 -14.57 51.70
N LEU A 7 16.00 -13.42 51.26
CA LEU A 7 15.33 -12.46 50.44
C LEU A 7 15.26 -12.97 49.01
N LEU A 8 14.06 -13.37 48.54
CA LEU A 8 13.82 -13.65 47.13
C LEU A 8 13.61 -12.31 46.42
N THR A 9 14.58 -11.82 45.68
CA THR A 9 14.45 -10.72 44.73
C THR A 9 13.79 -11.23 43.45
N ALA A 10 12.53 -10.94 43.25
CA ALA A 10 11.83 -11.19 41.99
C ALA A 10 12.37 -10.23 40.91
N LEU A 11 13.13 -10.74 39.96
CA LEU A 11 13.49 -10.02 38.73
C LEU A 11 12.23 -9.87 37.89
N ALA A 12 11.67 -8.68 37.86
CA ALA A 12 10.61 -8.29 36.90
C ALA A 12 11.25 -8.19 35.52
N LEU A 13 11.00 -9.16 34.64
CA LEU A 13 11.32 -9.07 33.23
C LEU A 13 10.45 -7.98 32.60
N PRO A 14 11.01 -7.04 31.82
CA PRO A 14 10.21 -6.06 31.12
C PRO A 14 9.30 -6.80 30.12
N ALA A 15 7.98 -6.66 30.28
CA ALA A 15 7.02 -7.08 29.28
C ALA A 15 7.20 -6.20 28.05
N PHE A 16 7.84 -6.71 27.01
CA PHE A 16 7.81 -6.09 25.69
C PHE A 16 6.36 -6.11 25.22
N ALA A 17 5.69 -4.98 25.34
CA ALA A 17 4.38 -4.80 24.72
C ALA A 17 4.57 -5.02 23.20
N GLN A 18 4.01 -6.10 22.68
CA GLN A 18 3.99 -6.37 21.25
C GLN A 18 3.22 -5.23 20.59
N GLN A 19 3.93 -4.34 19.88
CA GLN A 19 3.32 -3.20 19.23
C GLN A 19 2.31 -3.72 18.20
N LYS A 20 1.06 -3.26 18.31
CA LYS A 20 -0.04 -3.71 17.46
C LYS A 20 0.24 -3.30 16.01
N ALA A 21 0.11 -4.24 15.08
CA ALA A 21 0.23 -3.92 13.66
C ALA A 21 -0.74 -2.81 13.26
N GLU A 22 -0.24 -1.84 12.51
CA GLU A 22 -1.03 -0.74 11.94
C GLU A 22 -1.50 -1.05 10.53
N LYS A 23 -2.49 -0.30 10.04
CA LYS A 23 -3.03 -0.43 8.69
C LYS A 23 -2.71 0.80 7.86
N ALA A 24 -2.38 0.56 6.59
CA ALA A 24 -2.27 1.57 5.54
C ALA A 24 -3.01 1.07 4.30
N THR A 25 -3.59 1.96 3.48
CA THR A 25 -4.32 1.54 2.27
C THR A 25 -3.93 2.41 1.08
N PHE A 26 -3.57 1.76 -0.02
CA PHE A 26 -3.07 2.40 -1.23
C PHE A 26 -3.77 1.89 -2.48
N ALA A 27 -4.13 2.80 -3.37
CA ALA A 27 -4.56 2.53 -4.74
C ALA A 27 -3.45 2.96 -5.70
N ALA A 28 -2.93 2.04 -6.50
CA ALA A 28 -1.84 2.29 -7.45
C ALA A 28 -2.09 1.61 -8.83
N GLY A 29 -3.35 1.57 -9.26
CA GLY A 29 -3.80 0.79 -10.42
C GLY A 29 -4.06 -0.65 -10.04
N CYS A 30 -3.72 -1.58 -10.92
CA CYS A 30 -3.91 -3.00 -10.69
C CYS A 30 -3.35 -3.44 -9.33
N PHE A 31 -4.22 -3.98 -8.47
CA PHE A 31 -3.86 -4.38 -7.10
C PHE A 31 -2.87 -5.55 -7.05
N TRP A 32 -2.79 -6.43 -8.07
CA TRP A 32 -1.75 -7.48 -8.12
C TRP A 32 -0.33 -6.92 -8.06
N CYS A 33 -0.10 -5.81 -8.80
CA CYS A 33 1.21 -5.14 -8.81
C CYS A 33 1.48 -4.37 -7.52
N THR A 34 0.44 -3.80 -6.95
CA THR A 34 0.51 -3.06 -5.69
C THR A 34 0.77 -4.00 -4.52
N GLU A 35 0.10 -5.14 -4.48
CA GLU A 35 0.31 -6.21 -3.50
C GLU A 35 1.75 -6.72 -3.54
N GLU A 36 2.26 -7.08 -4.73
CA GLU A 36 3.66 -7.49 -4.91
C GLU A 36 4.65 -6.47 -4.34
N ALA A 37 4.43 -5.19 -4.60
CA ALA A 37 5.34 -4.14 -4.17
C ALA A 37 5.40 -4.00 -2.64
N PHE A 38 4.26 -4.15 -1.95
CA PHE A 38 4.21 -4.02 -0.50
C PHE A 38 4.61 -5.31 0.22
N GLU A 39 4.24 -6.49 -0.28
CA GLU A 39 4.64 -7.75 0.36
C GLU A 39 6.14 -7.98 0.39
N LYS A 40 6.86 -7.44 -0.59
CA LYS A 40 8.32 -7.50 -0.64
C LYS A 40 9.02 -6.55 0.32
N LEU A 41 8.29 -5.65 0.97
CA LEU A 41 8.88 -4.68 1.88
C LEU A 41 9.07 -5.29 3.28
N PRO A 42 10.32 -5.38 3.79
CA PRO A 42 10.56 -5.90 5.13
C PRO A 42 9.82 -5.09 6.20
N GLY A 43 9.14 -5.77 7.12
CA GLY A 43 8.32 -5.15 8.15
C GLY A 43 6.82 -5.10 7.81
N VAL A 44 6.44 -5.35 6.58
CA VAL A 44 5.04 -5.61 6.20
C VAL A 44 4.67 -7.00 6.73
N VAL A 45 3.54 -7.07 7.42
CA VAL A 45 2.97 -8.30 8.00
C VAL A 45 2.06 -9.00 7.00
N SER A 46 1.24 -8.22 6.28
CA SER A 46 0.37 -8.69 5.20
C SER A 46 0.00 -7.55 4.27
N ALA A 47 -0.26 -7.88 3.01
CA ALA A 47 -0.88 -7.01 2.03
C ALA A 47 -2.09 -7.74 1.44
N VAL A 48 -3.26 -7.13 1.46
CA VAL A 48 -4.52 -7.75 1.02
C VAL A 48 -5.12 -6.89 -0.08
N SER A 49 -5.28 -7.47 -1.26
CA SER A 49 -5.99 -6.86 -2.38
C SER A 49 -7.48 -6.70 -2.10
N GLY A 50 -8.07 -5.58 -2.49
CA GLY A 50 -9.48 -5.30 -2.21
C GLY A 50 -9.99 -4.03 -2.87
N TYR A 51 -11.11 -3.55 -2.35
CA TYR A 51 -11.86 -2.43 -2.89
C TYR A 51 -12.15 -1.40 -1.80
N MET A 52 -12.02 -0.10 -2.11
CA MET A 52 -12.30 1.01 -1.19
C MET A 52 -12.73 2.28 -1.93
N GLY A 53 -13.43 3.16 -1.24
CA GLY A 53 -13.77 4.51 -1.74
C GLY A 53 -15.02 4.59 -2.62
N GLY A 54 -15.77 3.50 -2.77
CA GLY A 54 -17.04 3.44 -3.48
C GLY A 54 -18.25 3.30 -2.56
N ASN A 55 -19.43 3.19 -3.15
CA ASN A 55 -20.70 3.18 -2.42
C ASN A 55 -21.40 1.81 -2.40
N VAL A 56 -20.90 0.84 -3.15
CA VAL A 56 -21.46 -0.51 -3.20
C VAL A 56 -20.90 -1.35 -2.07
N ARG A 57 -21.77 -1.94 -1.24
CA ARG A 57 -21.34 -2.82 -0.14
C ARG A 57 -21.02 -4.20 -0.69
N ASN A 58 -19.93 -4.77 -0.23
CA ASN A 58 -19.43 -6.09 -0.63
C ASN A 58 -19.48 -6.32 -2.15
N PRO A 59 -18.80 -5.46 -2.95
CA PRO A 59 -18.86 -5.55 -4.39
C PRO A 59 -18.10 -6.77 -4.90
N SER A 60 -18.53 -7.34 -6.02
CA SER A 60 -17.74 -8.34 -6.75
C SER A 60 -16.74 -7.65 -7.68
N TYR A 61 -15.73 -8.42 -8.12
CA TYR A 61 -14.74 -7.94 -9.10
C TYR A 61 -15.41 -7.42 -10.38
N GLU A 62 -16.41 -8.15 -10.91
CA GLU A 62 -17.13 -7.74 -12.13
C GLU A 62 -17.84 -6.40 -11.94
N GLN A 63 -18.40 -6.16 -10.76
CA GLN A 63 -19.03 -4.89 -10.44
C GLN A 63 -18.01 -3.75 -10.41
N VAL A 64 -16.87 -3.95 -9.72
CA VAL A 64 -15.81 -2.93 -9.63
C VAL A 64 -15.17 -2.68 -10.99
N SER A 65 -14.82 -3.73 -11.74
CA SER A 65 -14.21 -3.63 -13.08
C SER A 65 -15.12 -2.95 -14.11
N SER A 66 -16.44 -2.95 -13.89
CA SER A 66 -17.38 -2.16 -14.70
C SER A 66 -17.22 -0.64 -14.53
N GLY A 67 -16.48 -0.16 -13.52
CA GLY A 67 -16.26 1.25 -13.23
C GLY A 67 -17.44 1.99 -12.58
N ARG A 68 -18.54 1.30 -12.24
CA ARG A 68 -19.80 1.90 -11.77
C ARG A 68 -19.99 1.90 -10.25
N THR A 69 -19.14 1.22 -9.50
CA THR A 69 -19.26 1.13 -8.04
C THR A 69 -18.66 2.30 -7.29
N GLY A 70 -17.83 3.11 -7.96
CA GLY A 70 -17.03 4.15 -7.33
C GLY A 70 -15.83 3.63 -6.54
N HIS A 71 -15.66 2.32 -6.37
CA HIS A 71 -14.49 1.74 -5.71
C HIS A 71 -13.23 1.88 -6.57
N ALA A 72 -12.08 2.03 -5.88
CA ALA A 72 -10.79 1.77 -6.45
C ALA A 72 -10.34 0.35 -6.10
N GLU A 73 -9.54 -0.27 -6.98
CA GLU A 73 -8.66 -1.36 -6.58
C GLU A 73 -7.62 -0.83 -5.62
N VAL A 74 -7.52 -1.45 -4.44
CA VAL A 74 -6.60 -1.04 -3.38
C VAL A 74 -5.86 -2.24 -2.80
N VAL A 75 -4.76 -1.94 -2.10
CA VAL A 75 -4.12 -2.90 -1.21
C VAL A 75 -4.14 -2.33 0.20
N GLN A 76 -4.72 -3.08 1.14
CA GLN A 76 -4.62 -2.80 2.56
C GLN A 76 -3.42 -3.53 3.15
N VAL A 77 -2.46 -2.74 3.62
CA VAL A 77 -1.19 -3.21 4.19
C VAL A 77 -1.29 -3.20 5.72
N SER A 78 -1.03 -4.35 6.35
CA SER A 78 -0.76 -4.42 7.78
C SER A 78 0.75 -4.42 7.99
N PHE A 79 1.27 -3.55 8.83
CA PHE A 79 2.70 -3.39 9.03
C PHE A 79 3.07 -3.20 10.50
N ASP A 80 4.29 -3.58 10.86
CA ASP A 80 4.87 -3.35 12.18
C ASP A 80 5.63 -2.02 12.16
N PRO A 81 5.11 -0.95 12.79
CA PRO A 81 5.74 0.37 12.76
C PRO A 81 7.10 0.42 13.43
N ALA A 82 7.46 -0.57 14.26
CA ALA A 82 8.80 -0.71 14.82
C ALA A 82 9.83 -1.25 13.79
N LYS A 83 9.35 -1.91 12.72
CA LYS A 83 10.21 -2.48 11.67
C LYS A 83 10.20 -1.67 10.40
N VAL A 84 9.06 -1.11 10.05
CA VAL A 84 8.90 -0.26 8.86
C VAL A 84 8.01 0.94 9.19
N PRO A 85 8.53 2.17 9.11
CA PRO A 85 7.72 3.37 9.35
C PRO A 85 6.76 3.61 8.17
N TYR A 86 5.64 4.31 8.43
CA TYR A 86 4.63 4.63 7.42
C TYR A 86 5.22 5.41 6.24
N GLU A 87 6.22 6.27 6.47
CA GLU A 87 6.93 7.02 5.43
C GLU A 87 7.62 6.10 4.41
N LYS A 88 8.11 4.93 4.85
CA LYS A 88 8.70 3.96 3.93
C LYS A 88 7.64 3.29 3.05
N LEU A 89 6.42 3.07 3.57
CA LEU A 89 5.29 2.64 2.76
C LEU A 89 4.91 3.70 1.73
N LEU A 90 4.91 4.98 2.13
CA LEU A 90 4.68 6.10 1.21
C LEU A 90 5.74 6.16 0.09
N ASP A 91 7.02 6.01 0.41
CA ASP A 91 8.08 5.98 -0.61
C ASP A 91 7.89 4.79 -1.57
N THR A 92 7.54 3.62 -1.05
CA THR A 92 7.22 2.44 -1.88
C THR A 92 6.03 2.72 -2.79
N PHE A 93 4.98 3.36 -2.28
CA PHE A 93 3.81 3.76 -3.07
C PHE A 93 4.17 4.72 -4.20
N TRP A 94 4.91 5.82 -3.91
CA TRP A 94 5.29 6.82 -4.91
C TRP A 94 6.09 6.21 -6.06
N LEU A 95 7.04 5.35 -5.76
CA LEU A 95 7.93 4.73 -6.75
C LEU A 95 7.26 3.59 -7.55
N ASN A 96 6.04 3.19 -7.19
CA ASN A 96 5.34 2.07 -7.82
C ASN A 96 4.05 2.45 -8.56
N HIS A 97 3.77 3.74 -8.78
CA HIS A 97 2.68 4.19 -9.66
C HIS A 97 3.07 5.42 -10.48
N ASP A 98 2.26 5.72 -11.49
CA ASP A 98 2.36 6.98 -12.24
C ASP A 98 1.51 8.05 -11.52
N PRO A 99 2.13 9.01 -10.83
CA PRO A 99 1.39 10.02 -10.08
C PRO A 99 0.86 11.16 -10.96
N THR A 100 1.18 11.15 -12.26
CA THR A 100 0.83 12.23 -13.20
C THR A 100 -0.50 12.03 -13.92
N VAL A 101 -1.20 10.92 -13.61
CA VAL A 101 -2.47 10.56 -14.22
C VAL A 101 -3.55 10.37 -13.16
N THR A 102 -4.82 10.53 -13.58
CA THR A 102 -5.99 10.21 -12.77
C THR A 102 -6.62 8.90 -13.25
N ASN A 103 -7.74 8.50 -12.97
CA ASN A 103 -8.60 7.41 -13.45
C ASN A 103 -7.94 6.38 -14.43
N ARG A 104 -6.65 6.11 -14.25
CA ARG A 104 -5.90 5.10 -15.02
C ARG A 104 -4.55 4.84 -14.37
N GLN A 105 -3.95 3.67 -14.69
CA GLN A 105 -2.54 3.38 -14.48
C GLN A 105 -2.04 2.47 -15.60
N PHE A 106 -0.96 2.86 -16.27
CA PHE A 106 -0.33 2.12 -17.38
C PHE A 106 -1.33 1.76 -18.48
N CYS A 107 -1.60 0.47 -18.70
CA CYS A 107 -2.58 0.01 -19.68
C CYS A 107 -4.02 -0.01 -19.15
N ASP A 108 -4.22 0.04 -17.83
CA ASP A 108 -5.53 -0.01 -17.20
C ASP A 108 -6.19 1.36 -17.18
N SER A 109 -7.43 1.43 -17.66
CA SER A 109 -8.20 2.67 -17.77
C SER A 109 -9.55 2.53 -17.07
N GLY A 110 -9.90 3.53 -16.26
CA GLY A 110 -11.13 3.57 -15.49
C GLY A 110 -10.90 4.06 -14.06
N SER A 111 -11.96 4.56 -13.41
CA SER A 111 -11.91 5.11 -12.06
C SER A 111 -11.47 4.08 -11.01
N GLN A 112 -11.68 2.80 -11.27
CA GLN A 112 -11.23 1.70 -10.43
C GLN A 112 -9.70 1.57 -10.36
N TYR A 113 -8.97 2.10 -11.35
CA TYR A 113 -7.51 2.10 -11.39
C TYR A 113 -6.90 3.46 -11.01
N ARG A 114 -7.68 4.37 -10.43
CA ARG A 114 -7.16 5.67 -9.97
C ARG A 114 -6.14 5.50 -8.85
N PRO A 115 -5.03 6.27 -8.85
CA PRO A 115 -4.14 6.29 -7.71
C PRO A 115 -4.76 7.09 -6.55
N ALA A 116 -4.56 6.62 -5.32
CA ALA A 116 -4.94 7.36 -4.11
C ALA A 116 -4.22 6.82 -2.87
N ILE A 117 -4.03 7.68 -1.87
CA ILE A 117 -3.66 7.28 -0.51
C ILE A 117 -4.91 7.42 0.36
N PHE A 118 -5.32 6.31 1.00
CA PHE A 118 -6.44 6.27 1.94
C PHE A 118 -5.90 6.27 3.37
N TYR A 119 -6.00 7.42 4.06
CA TYR A 119 -5.46 7.55 5.41
C TYR A 119 -6.43 7.05 6.48
N HIS A 120 -5.91 6.35 7.51
CA HIS A 120 -6.69 5.78 8.62
C HIS A 120 -6.61 6.64 9.90
N SER A 121 -5.75 7.66 9.92
CA SER A 121 -5.60 8.59 11.05
C SER A 121 -5.13 9.96 10.58
N GLU A 122 -5.31 10.98 11.40
CA GLU A 122 -4.80 12.34 11.11
C GLU A 122 -3.27 12.35 11.01
N GLU A 123 -2.57 11.48 11.74
CA GLU A 123 -1.12 11.36 11.62
C GLU A 123 -0.73 10.78 10.25
N GLN A 124 -1.41 9.73 9.75
CA GLN A 124 -1.17 9.23 8.40
C GLN A 124 -1.46 10.29 7.34
N LYS A 125 -2.53 11.08 7.50
CA LYS A 125 -2.83 12.20 6.62
C LYS A 125 -1.68 13.20 6.58
N ARG A 126 -1.23 13.67 7.75
CA ARG A 126 -0.13 14.62 7.89
C ARG A 126 1.15 14.10 7.23
N LEU A 127 1.50 12.83 7.46
CA LEU A 127 2.68 12.19 6.88
C LEU A 127 2.55 12.03 5.36
N ALA A 128 1.38 11.64 4.86
CA ALA A 128 1.11 11.50 3.43
C ALA A 128 1.19 12.86 2.71
N GLU A 129 0.62 13.92 3.29
CA GLU A 129 0.70 15.29 2.75
C GLU A 129 2.14 15.81 2.73
N ALA A 130 2.90 15.59 3.80
CA ALA A 130 4.31 15.95 3.87
C ALA A 130 5.15 15.17 2.83
N SER A 131 4.89 13.87 2.67
CA SER A 131 5.53 13.03 1.66
C SER A 131 5.20 13.49 0.25
N LYS A 132 3.92 13.81 -0.05
CA LYS A 132 3.51 14.36 -1.34
C LYS A 132 4.24 15.67 -1.65
N ALA A 133 4.30 16.59 -0.69
CA ALA A 133 5.00 17.87 -0.84
C ALA A 133 6.50 17.69 -1.10
N LYS A 134 7.14 16.74 -0.40
CA LYS A 134 8.53 16.37 -0.62
C LYS A 134 8.73 15.85 -2.05
N TRP A 135 7.93 14.86 -2.49
CA TRP A 135 8.03 14.30 -3.82
C TRP A 135 7.68 15.29 -4.93
N GLU A 136 6.72 16.21 -4.70
CA GLU A 136 6.42 17.29 -5.65
C GLU A 136 7.65 18.16 -5.94
N LYS A 137 8.51 18.36 -4.93
CA LYS A 137 9.76 19.12 -5.05
C LYS A 137 10.90 18.29 -5.66
N ASP A 138 11.03 17.01 -5.24
CA ASP A 138 12.22 16.19 -5.49
C ASP A 138 12.06 15.27 -6.71
N LYS A 139 10.86 15.18 -7.31
CA LYS A 139 10.57 14.32 -8.47
C LYS A 139 11.40 14.72 -9.70
N PRO A 140 11.88 13.76 -10.52
CA PRO A 140 12.71 14.05 -11.68
C PRO A 140 11.91 14.43 -12.94
N PHE A 141 10.59 14.51 -12.88
CA PHE A 141 9.69 14.86 -13.98
C PHE A 141 8.96 16.18 -13.71
N ARG A 142 8.45 16.83 -14.77
CA ARG A 142 7.84 18.17 -14.67
C ARG A 142 6.35 18.17 -14.31
N GLN A 143 5.64 17.11 -14.65
CA GLN A 143 4.19 17.02 -14.45
C GLN A 143 3.85 17.06 -12.95
N PRO A 144 2.71 17.65 -12.55
CA PRO A 144 2.28 17.69 -11.16
C PRO A 144 1.91 16.29 -10.66
N ILE A 145 2.02 16.08 -9.35
CA ILE A 145 1.48 14.90 -8.67
C ILE A 145 -0.03 15.07 -8.47
N LEU A 146 -0.81 14.30 -9.21
CA LEU A 146 -2.28 14.37 -9.18
C LEU A 146 -2.92 13.43 -8.14
N THR A 147 -2.15 12.52 -7.56
CA THR A 147 -2.62 11.52 -6.59
C THR A 147 -3.27 12.18 -5.37
N PRO A 148 -4.55 11.92 -5.09
CA PRO A 148 -5.25 12.46 -3.93
C PRO A 148 -4.90 11.70 -2.65
N ILE A 149 -5.05 12.38 -1.51
CA ILE A 149 -4.99 11.84 -0.15
C ILE A 149 -6.38 12.01 0.44
N VAL A 150 -7.05 10.91 0.74
CA VAL A 150 -8.47 10.89 1.14
C VAL A 150 -8.68 10.02 2.38
N PRO A 151 -9.74 10.25 3.17
CA PRO A 151 -10.03 9.38 4.31
C PRO A 151 -10.33 7.96 3.85
N ALA A 152 -9.88 6.97 4.63
CA ALA A 152 -10.25 5.59 4.42
C ALA A 152 -11.76 5.39 4.69
N SER A 153 -12.37 4.52 3.90
CA SER A 153 -13.76 4.06 4.08
C SER A 153 -13.76 2.55 4.32
N ASP A 154 -14.94 1.92 4.21
CA ASP A 154 -15.05 0.47 4.32
C ASP A 154 -14.13 -0.21 3.28
N PHE A 155 -13.35 -1.16 3.78
CA PHE A 155 -12.50 -2.03 2.97
C PHE A 155 -13.23 -3.35 2.70
N TRP A 156 -13.29 -3.72 1.44
CA TRP A 156 -13.86 -4.98 0.97
C TRP A 156 -12.74 -5.82 0.35
N PRO A 157 -12.35 -6.95 0.98
CA PRO A 157 -11.36 -7.84 0.40
C PRO A 157 -11.80 -8.33 -0.99
N ALA A 158 -10.87 -8.36 -1.94
CA ALA A 158 -11.11 -9.00 -3.21
C ALA A 158 -11.13 -10.53 -3.04
N GLU A 159 -11.67 -11.21 -4.02
CA GLU A 159 -11.83 -12.66 -4.05
C GLU A 159 -10.48 -13.38 -3.92
N ASP A 160 -10.48 -14.59 -3.36
CA ASP A 160 -9.27 -15.36 -3.03
C ASP A 160 -8.35 -15.60 -4.24
N TYR A 161 -8.91 -15.68 -5.46
CA TYR A 161 -8.11 -15.85 -6.67
C TYR A 161 -7.30 -14.61 -7.06
N HIS A 162 -7.62 -13.45 -6.50
CA HIS A 162 -6.83 -12.21 -6.67
C HIS A 162 -5.70 -12.08 -5.65
N GLN A 163 -5.82 -12.69 -4.48
CA GLN A 163 -4.79 -12.63 -3.44
C GLN A 163 -3.55 -13.40 -3.87
N ASP A 164 -2.36 -12.84 -3.68
CA ASP A 164 -1.08 -13.43 -4.09
C ASP A 164 -1.01 -13.78 -5.58
N TYR A 165 -1.74 -13.06 -6.44
CA TYR A 165 -1.84 -13.42 -7.85
C TYR A 165 -0.47 -13.53 -8.53
N TYR A 166 0.46 -12.64 -8.20
CA TYR A 166 1.81 -12.63 -8.76
C TYR A 166 2.62 -13.89 -8.39
N LYS A 167 2.28 -14.58 -7.29
CA LYS A 167 2.88 -15.86 -6.87
C LYS A 167 2.13 -17.04 -7.52
N LYS A 168 0.79 -17.05 -7.39
CA LYS A 168 -0.08 -18.16 -7.84
C LYS A 168 -0.10 -18.28 -9.37
N ASN A 169 -0.04 -17.17 -10.09
CA ASN A 169 -0.16 -17.07 -11.54
C ASN A 169 1.03 -16.33 -12.17
N SER A 170 2.25 -16.69 -11.76
CA SER A 170 3.47 -15.91 -12.05
C SER A 170 3.75 -15.69 -13.53
N LEU A 171 3.38 -16.62 -14.40
CA LEU A 171 3.59 -16.49 -15.84
C LEU A 171 2.61 -15.47 -16.44
N GLN A 172 1.32 -15.61 -16.16
CA GLN A 172 0.27 -14.68 -16.61
C GLN A 172 0.53 -13.27 -16.08
N TYR A 173 0.94 -13.16 -14.80
CA TYR A 173 1.30 -11.90 -14.19
C TYR A 173 2.48 -11.22 -14.92
N LYS A 174 3.54 -11.96 -15.24
CA LYS A 174 4.68 -11.42 -16.00
C LYS A 174 4.27 -10.93 -17.40
N PHE A 175 3.44 -11.69 -18.12
CA PHE A 175 2.90 -11.25 -19.40
C PHE A 175 2.09 -9.96 -19.28
N TYR A 176 1.21 -9.89 -18.29
CA TYR A 176 0.41 -8.70 -18.03
C TYR A 176 1.29 -7.47 -17.74
N VAL A 177 2.19 -7.54 -16.76
CA VAL A 177 3.03 -6.40 -16.35
C VAL A 177 3.93 -5.91 -17.48
N THR A 178 4.50 -6.85 -18.26
CA THR A 178 5.35 -6.53 -19.41
C THR A 178 4.52 -5.91 -20.53
N GLY A 179 3.39 -6.50 -20.89
CA GLY A 179 2.50 -5.99 -21.93
C GLY A 179 1.91 -4.62 -21.62
N CYS A 180 1.63 -4.34 -20.34
CA CYS A 180 1.19 -3.02 -19.86
C CYS A 180 2.29 -1.95 -19.89
N GLY A 181 3.55 -2.29 -20.09
CA GLY A 181 4.65 -1.35 -20.08
C GLY A 181 4.90 -0.69 -18.72
N ARG A 182 4.44 -1.31 -17.61
CA ARG A 182 4.50 -0.73 -16.27
C ARG A 182 5.92 -0.31 -15.88
N TYR A 183 6.87 -1.23 -15.99
CA TYR A 183 8.25 -0.94 -15.57
C TYR A 183 8.91 0.13 -16.44
N ALA A 184 8.72 0.07 -17.77
CA ALA A 184 9.26 1.08 -18.68
C ALA A 184 8.73 2.49 -18.34
N ARG A 185 7.44 2.62 -18.02
CA ARG A 185 6.85 3.90 -17.60
C ARG A 185 7.39 4.36 -16.27
N LEU A 186 7.47 3.49 -15.27
CA LEU A 186 8.03 3.82 -13.96
C LEU A 186 9.50 4.23 -14.06
N ASP A 187 10.29 3.55 -14.87
CA ASP A 187 11.69 3.89 -15.09
C ASP A 187 11.84 5.23 -15.81
N SER A 188 10.92 5.54 -16.76
CA SER A 188 10.91 6.85 -17.42
C SER A 188 10.56 8.01 -16.49
N LEU A 189 9.75 7.76 -15.44
CA LEU A 189 9.38 8.75 -14.45
C LEU A 189 10.44 8.90 -13.35
N TRP A 190 10.82 7.78 -12.72
CA TRP A 190 11.57 7.77 -11.48
C TRP A 190 13.06 7.46 -11.65
N GLY A 191 13.47 6.85 -12.79
CA GLY A 191 14.85 6.57 -13.13
C GLY A 191 15.62 5.85 -12.02
N GLU A 192 16.76 6.39 -11.63
CA GLU A 192 17.64 5.81 -10.61
C GLU A 192 17.03 5.78 -9.19
N LEU A 193 15.98 6.57 -8.94
CA LEU A 193 15.32 6.57 -7.62
C LEU A 193 14.64 5.24 -7.29
N ARG A 194 14.22 4.47 -8.31
CA ARG A 194 13.64 3.14 -8.15
C ARG A 194 14.67 2.04 -7.87
N LYS A 195 15.92 2.29 -8.13
CA LYS A 195 17.00 1.29 -8.00
C LYS A 195 17.64 1.31 -6.61
N LYS A 196 17.27 2.28 -5.78
CA LYS A 196 17.75 2.43 -4.40
C LYS A 196 16.82 1.76 -3.40
#